data_787f5063ede597db65bbdee9bb7eea29
#
_entry.id   787f5063ede597db65bbdee9bb7eea29
#
_cell.length_a   1.000
_cell.length_b   1.000
_cell.length_c   1.000
_cell.angle_alpha   90.00
_cell.angle_beta   90.00
_cell.angle_gamma   90.00
#
_symmetry.space_group_name_H-M   'P 1'
#
loop_
_entity.id
_entity.type
_entity.pdbx_description
1 polymer ?
#
loop_
_entity_poly.entity_id
_entity_poly.type
_entity_poly.pdbx_seq_one_letter_code
_entity_poly.pdbx_strand_id
1 'polypeptide(L)'
;MIKVPFISTCIRILAISLLLLIVTMGASAQFKFFSLQKDTIPTFRGFAVSFDLVGLAMMELSDYGQYEGAFRLNIHDEWFPIVEVGYGKANHDVDEVTRLSYRTKAPYFRIGIDKNLLKKKHGPNRLYGGLRYCFTSYNVDLAREPSTDPVWQWETSFGVKDVACNYHWLEAVLGVDAKIFGPLHLGWSVRYKRRIAHKDGEIGKTWYVPGFGITGDTRLGGTFNVIVDI
;
A
#
# COMPACT_ATOMS: atom_id res chain seq x y z
N MET A 1 35.83 0.72 21.41
CA MET A 1 34.52 1.44 21.46
C MET A 1 34.62 2.68 20.57
N ILE A 2 34.36 2.56 19.29
CA ILE A 2 34.46 3.66 18.31
C ILE A 2 33.09 4.29 18.17
N LYS A 3 33.03 5.56 18.58
CA LYS A 3 31.81 6.38 18.52
C LYS A 3 31.37 6.60 17.06
N VAL A 4 30.09 6.37 16.78
CA VAL A 4 29.42 6.58 15.49
C VAL A 4 28.65 7.93 15.47
N PRO A 5 29.28 9.10 15.69
CA PRO A 5 28.60 10.38 15.48
C PRO A 5 28.74 10.90 14.04
N PHE A 6 29.73 10.40 13.28
CA PHE A 6 30.06 10.95 11.96
C PHE A 6 28.99 10.66 10.91
N ILE A 7 28.42 9.45 10.90
CA ILE A 7 27.40 9.03 9.93
C ILE A 7 26.09 9.80 10.15
N SER A 8 25.69 10.03 11.42
CA SER A 8 24.49 10.81 11.74
C SER A 8 24.60 12.28 11.29
N THR A 9 25.79 12.86 11.42
CA THR A 9 26.04 14.25 11.01
C THR A 9 26.05 14.38 9.49
N CYS A 10 26.67 13.44 8.76
CA CYS A 10 26.64 13.41 7.30
C CYS A 10 25.21 13.26 6.73
N ILE A 11 24.39 12.38 7.33
CA ILE A 11 22.99 12.20 6.93
C ILE A 11 22.18 13.47 7.18
N ARG A 12 22.40 14.16 8.30
CA ARG A 12 21.72 15.44 8.60
C ARG A 12 22.13 16.55 7.62
N ILE A 13 23.42 16.66 7.31
CA ILE A 13 23.91 17.63 6.33
C ILE A 13 23.35 17.33 4.95
N LEU A 14 23.30 16.06 4.53
CA LEU A 14 22.71 15.63 3.26
C LEU A 14 21.20 15.93 3.21
N ALA A 15 20.47 15.68 4.27
CA ALA A 15 19.05 16.00 4.38
C ALA A 15 18.80 17.51 4.34
N ILE A 16 19.61 18.31 5.03
CA ILE A 16 19.49 19.78 5.02
C ILE A 16 19.88 20.35 3.65
N SER A 17 20.93 19.82 3.00
CA SER A 17 21.32 20.26 1.65
C SER A 17 20.27 19.89 0.61
N LEU A 18 19.63 18.73 0.72
CA LEU A 18 18.53 18.31 -0.13
C LEU A 18 17.29 19.19 0.08
N LEU A 19 16.99 19.52 1.35
CA LEU A 19 15.89 20.43 1.70
C LEU A 19 16.14 21.85 1.17
N LEU A 20 17.36 22.36 1.29
CA LEU A 20 17.78 23.66 0.72
C LEU A 20 17.72 23.64 -0.81
N LEU A 21 18.10 22.55 -1.45
CA LEU A 21 18.01 22.40 -2.91
C LEU A 21 16.55 22.42 -3.38
N ILE A 22 15.64 21.75 -2.65
CA ILE A 22 14.20 21.78 -2.91
C ILE A 22 13.64 23.20 -2.74
N VAL A 23 14.05 23.93 -1.70
CA VAL A 23 13.61 25.31 -1.42
C VAL A 23 14.15 26.30 -2.48
N THR A 24 15.39 26.16 -2.92
CA THR A 24 15.99 27.03 -3.96
C THR A 24 15.43 26.74 -5.34
N MET A 25 15.08 25.49 -5.66
CA MET A 25 14.36 25.17 -6.89
C MET A 25 12.93 25.73 -6.88
N GLY A 26 12.29 25.85 -5.71
CA GLY A 26 10.97 26.47 -5.55
C GLY A 26 10.93 27.97 -5.80
N ALA A 27 12.07 28.67 -5.68
CA ALA A 27 12.11 30.12 -5.88
C ALA A 27 12.28 30.54 -7.36
N SER A 28 12.75 29.65 -8.23
CA SER A 28 12.98 29.97 -9.66
C SER A 28 12.13 29.14 -10.64
N ALA A 29 11.64 27.99 -10.22
CA ALA A 29 10.64 27.25 -10.94
C ALA A 29 9.29 27.57 -10.32
N GLN A 30 8.49 28.36 -11.00
CA GLN A 30 7.05 28.24 -10.83
C GLN A 30 6.71 26.80 -11.22
N PHE A 31 6.77 25.90 -10.24
CA PHE A 31 6.28 24.55 -10.40
C PHE A 31 4.79 24.67 -10.68
N LYS A 32 4.42 24.69 -11.95
CA LYS A 32 3.03 24.55 -12.42
C LYS A 32 2.50 23.15 -12.12
N PHE A 33 2.73 22.65 -10.90
CA PHE A 33 2.21 21.35 -10.48
C PHE A 33 0.69 21.36 -10.45
N PHE A 34 0.09 22.53 -10.19
CA PHE A 34 -1.35 22.77 -10.13
C PHE A 34 -1.81 23.87 -11.09
N SER A 35 -1.22 23.98 -12.28
CA SER A 35 -1.83 24.84 -13.29
C SER A 35 -3.10 24.16 -13.79
N LEU A 36 -4.21 24.45 -13.15
CA LEU A 36 -5.53 24.17 -13.69
C LEU A 36 -5.64 24.94 -15.01
N GLN A 37 -5.92 24.23 -16.07
CA GLN A 37 -6.18 24.84 -17.37
C GLN A 37 -7.39 25.76 -17.20
N LYS A 38 -7.28 27.03 -17.53
CA LYS A 38 -8.43 27.98 -17.51
C LYS A 38 -9.40 27.56 -18.61
N ASP A 39 -10.31 26.67 -18.26
CA ASP A 39 -11.47 26.35 -19.08
C ASP A 39 -12.75 26.68 -18.32
N THR A 40 -13.90 26.45 -18.95
CA THR A 40 -15.22 26.75 -18.40
C THR A 40 -15.73 25.64 -17.44
N ILE A 41 -14.88 24.63 -17.13
CA ILE A 41 -15.29 23.43 -16.38
C ILE A 41 -15.11 23.69 -14.87
N PRO A 42 -16.09 23.32 -14.02
CA PRO A 42 -15.97 23.48 -12.58
C PRO A 42 -14.76 22.73 -12.01
N THR A 43 -14.07 23.34 -11.04
CA THR A 43 -12.91 22.74 -10.38
C THR A 43 -13.27 21.46 -9.64
N PHE A 44 -14.39 21.44 -8.92
CA PHE A 44 -14.92 20.24 -8.28
C PHE A 44 -15.91 19.54 -9.20
N ARG A 45 -15.65 18.27 -9.48
CA ARG A 45 -16.42 17.44 -10.43
C ARG A 45 -17.10 16.26 -9.77
N GLY A 46 -17.15 16.21 -8.45
CA GLY A 46 -17.76 15.13 -7.70
C GLY A 46 -16.74 14.23 -6.99
N PHE A 47 -17.20 13.08 -6.58
CA PHE A 47 -16.37 12.08 -5.93
C PHE A 47 -16.73 10.68 -6.45
N ALA A 48 -15.83 9.74 -6.22
CA ALA A 48 -16.03 8.34 -6.58
C ALA A 48 -15.77 7.45 -5.38
N VAL A 49 -16.55 6.39 -5.29
CA VAL A 49 -16.33 5.30 -4.35
C VAL A 49 -15.98 4.05 -5.14
N SER A 50 -14.97 3.31 -4.70
CA SER A 50 -14.56 2.07 -5.36
C SER A 50 -14.33 0.94 -4.38
N PHE A 51 -14.45 -0.29 -4.91
CA PHE A 51 -14.22 -1.52 -4.17
C PHE A 51 -13.39 -2.50 -5.00
N ASP A 52 -12.37 -3.13 -4.38
CA ASP A 52 -11.47 -4.08 -5.06
C ASP A 52 -12.04 -5.50 -5.05
N LEU A 53 -12.25 -6.05 -6.24
CA LEU A 53 -12.74 -7.42 -6.43
C LEU A 53 -11.62 -8.47 -6.39
N VAL A 54 -10.38 -8.11 -6.75
CA VAL A 54 -9.26 -9.06 -6.73
C VAL A 54 -8.93 -9.45 -5.30
N GLY A 55 -8.86 -8.45 -4.41
CA GLY A 55 -8.63 -8.71 -2.99
C GLY A 55 -9.69 -9.58 -2.36
N LEU A 56 -10.97 -9.35 -2.73
CA LEU A 56 -12.09 -10.18 -2.32
C LEU A 56 -11.94 -11.63 -2.81
N ALA A 57 -11.65 -11.83 -4.08
CA ALA A 57 -11.47 -13.16 -4.66
C ALA A 57 -10.31 -13.91 -3.99
N MET A 58 -9.21 -13.21 -3.71
CA MET A 58 -8.07 -13.80 -2.98
C MET A 58 -8.43 -14.21 -1.55
N MET A 59 -9.33 -13.50 -0.88
CA MET A 59 -9.79 -13.85 0.46
C MET A 59 -10.52 -15.19 0.51
N GLU A 60 -11.23 -15.54 -0.56
CA GLU A 60 -11.99 -16.78 -0.67
C GLU A 60 -11.19 -17.95 -1.28
N LEU A 61 -10.20 -17.65 -2.13
CA LEU A 61 -9.48 -18.66 -2.91
C LEU A 61 -8.05 -18.93 -2.41
N SER A 62 -7.56 -18.18 -1.41
CA SER A 62 -6.18 -18.26 -0.93
C SER A 62 -6.10 -18.12 0.59
N ASP A 63 -4.98 -18.54 1.16
CA ASP A 63 -4.68 -18.40 2.59
C ASP A 63 -4.53 -16.95 3.04
N TYR A 64 -4.52 -16.01 2.11
CA TYR A 64 -4.44 -14.58 2.38
C TYR A 64 -5.26 -13.77 1.37
N GLY A 65 -5.78 -12.64 1.84
CA GLY A 65 -6.55 -11.74 1.00
C GLY A 65 -6.84 -10.44 1.72
N GLN A 66 -7.60 -9.59 1.06
CA GLN A 66 -7.94 -8.28 1.62
C GLN A 66 -9.29 -7.78 1.10
N TYR A 67 -9.99 -7.04 1.93
CA TYR A 67 -11.10 -6.18 1.51
C TYR A 67 -10.56 -4.76 1.41
N GLU A 68 -10.87 -4.05 0.33
CA GLU A 68 -10.40 -2.69 0.12
C GLU A 68 -11.49 -1.83 -0.49
N GLY A 69 -11.74 -0.69 0.15
CA GLY A 69 -12.60 0.36 -0.37
C GLY A 69 -11.80 1.65 -0.50
N ALA A 70 -12.13 2.45 -1.51
CA ALA A 70 -11.49 3.74 -1.74
C ALA A 70 -12.51 4.85 -1.95
N PHE A 71 -12.14 6.05 -1.48
CA PHE A 71 -12.83 7.29 -1.73
C PHE A 71 -11.91 8.22 -2.49
N ARG A 72 -12.36 8.72 -3.63
CA ARG A 72 -11.60 9.55 -4.56
C ARG A 72 -12.36 10.85 -4.83
N LEU A 73 -11.69 11.98 -4.70
CA LEU A 73 -12.22 13.27 -5.14
C LEU A 73 -11.82 13.52 -6.60
N ASN A 74 -12.72 14.13 -7.37
CA ASN A 74 -12.44 14.55 -8.72
C ASN A 74 -12.24 16.07 -8.76
N ILE A 75 -10.98 16.49 -8.99
CA ILE A 75 -10.61 17.89 -9.14
C ILE A 75 -10.26 18.14 -10.59
N HIS A 76 -11.19 18.78 -11.30
CA HIS A 76 -11.04 19.23 -12.70
C HIS A 76 -10.76 18.09 -13.71
N ASP A 77 -11.15 16.84 -13.39
CA ASP A 77 -10.81 15.64 -14.15
C ASP A 77 -9.30 15.44 -14.38
N GLU A 78 -8.47 16.19 -13.67
CA GLU A 78 -7.01 16.14 -13.77
C GLU A 78 -6.37 15.51 -12.54
N TRP A 79 -6.82 15.89 -11.35
CA TRP A 79 -6.26 15.44 -10.09
C TRP A 79 -7.29 14.69 -9.26
N PHE A 80 -6.87 13.59 -8.70
CA PHE A 80 -7.73 12.71 -7.91
C PHE A 80 -7.07 12.39 -6.57
N PRO A 81 -7.22 13.26 -5.54
CA PRO A 81 -6.91 12.87 -4.19
C PRO A 81 -7.69 11.63 -3.79
N ILE A 82 -7.02 10.66 -3.16
CA ILE A 82 -7.61 9.37 -2.84
C ILE A 82 -7.22 8.93 -1.44
N VAL A 83 -8.19 8.34 -0.74
CA VAL A 83 -7.99 7.64 0.52
C VAL A 83 -8.54 6.23 0.35
N GLU A 84 -7.74 5.24 0.73
CA GLU A 84 -8.14 3.83 0.70
C GLU A 84 -8.05 3.25 2.10
N VAL A 85 -9.03 2.44 2.44
CA VAL A 85 -9.08 1.69 3.69
C VAL A 85 -9.32 0.24 3.34
N GLY A 86 -8.53 -0.63 3.92
CA GLY A 86 -8.70 -2.05 3.71
C GLY A 86 -8.47 -2.85 4.99
N TYR A 87 -8.85 -4.11 4.92
CA TYR A 87 -8.65 -5.09 5.97
C TYR A 87 -8.03 -6.35 5.35
N GLY A 88 -6.80 -6.63 5.76
CA GLY A 88 -6.06 -7.80 5.28
C GLY A 88 -6.09 -8.92 6.30
N LYS A 89 -6.19 -10.15 5.83
CA LYS A 89 -6.13 -11.37 6.62
C LYS A 89 -5.20 -12.37 5.95
N ALA A 90 -4.42 -13.06 6.76
CA ALA A 90 -3.70 -14.26 6.34
C ALA A 90 -3.87 -15.32 7.42
N ASN A 91 -4.17 -16.53 6.96
CA ASN A 91 -4.27 -17.73 7.79
C ASN A 91 -3.59 -18.85 7.00
N HIS A 92 -2.29 -18.96 7.19
CA HIS A 92 -1.52 -20.05 6.59
C HIS A 92 -1.41 -21.15 7.62
N ASP A 93 -2.02 -22.28 7.31
CA ASP A 93 -1.93 -23.48 8.13
C ASP A 93 -0.52 -24.06 8.06
N VAL A 94 -0.27 -25.12 8.78
CA VAL A 94 1.06 -25.69 8.97
C VAL A 94 1.75 -25.96 7.63
N ASP A 95 2.84 -25.23 7.38
CA ASP A 95 3.72 -25.45 6.23
C ASP A 95 4.38 -26.83 6.34
N GLU A 96 4.36 -27.63 5.27
CA GLU A 96 4.87 -29.02 5.27
C GLU A 96 6.36 -29.11 5.59
N VAL A 97 7.14 -28.08 5.29
CA VAL A 97 8.61 -28.08 5.47
C VAL A 97 9.00 -27.50 6.82
N THR A 98 8.45 -26.31 7.16
CA THR A 98 8.83 -25.58 8.38
C THR A 98 7.97 -25.94 9.59
N ARG A 99 6.82 -26.57 9.36
CA ARG A 99 5.75 -26.86 10.34
C ARG A 99 5.31 -25.63 11.14
N LEU A 100 5.40 -24.45 10.50
CA LEU A 100 4.98 -23.19 11.06
C LEU A 100 3.58 -22.85 10.57
N SER A 101 2.71 -22.46 11.48
CA SER A 101 1.43 -21.82 11.18
C SER A 101 1.55 -20.32 11.39
N TYR A 102 0.96 -19.53 10.50
CA TYR A 102 1.01 -18.06 10.53
C TYR A 102 -0.39 -17.49 10.48
N ARG A 103 -0.71 -16.62 11.41
CA ARG A 103 -1.99 -15.90 11.43
C ARG A 103 -1.79 -14.43 11.68
N THR A 104 -2.47 -13.63 10.88
CA THR A 104 -2.53 -12.17 11.07
C THR A 104 -3.82 -11.62 10.48
N LYS A 105 -4.30 -10.54 11.04
CA LYS A 105 -5.43 -9.78 10.53
C LYS A 105 -5.32 -8.34 11.04
N ALA A 106 -5.41 -7.36 10.15
CA ALA A 106 -5.42 -5.96 10.55
C ALA A 106 -5.96 -5.04 9.47
N PRO A 107 -6.43 -3.85 9.85
CA PRO A 107 -6.70 -2.79 8.91
C PRO A 107 -5.41 -2.19 8.36
N TYR A 108 -5.50 -1.63 7.16
CA TYR A 108 -4.46 -0.81 6.57
C TYR A 108 -5.06 0.42 5.90
N PHE A 109 -4.25 1.44 5.77
CA PHE A 109 -4.66 2.73 5.24
C PHE A 109 -3.70 3.18 4.16
N ARG A 110 -4.25 3.85 3.12
CA ARG A 110 -3.47 4.49 2.08
C ARG A 110 -4.03 5.88 1.82
N ILE A 111 -3.14 6.81 1.63
CA ILE A 111 -3.46 8.17 1.21
C ILE A 111 -2.57 8.57 0.06
N GLY A 112 -3.13 9.19 -0.95
CA GLY A 112 -2.37 9.56 -2.12
C GLY A 112 -3.08 10.50 -3.06
N ILE A 113 -2.48 10.65 -4.21
CA ILE A 113 -3.02 11.48 -5.29
C ILE A 113 -2.72 10.81 -6.63
N ASP A 114 -3.73 10.74 -7.47
CA ASP A 114 -3.64 10.27 -8.85
C ASP A 114 -3.75 11.46 -9.81
N LYS A 115 -3.09 11.40 -10.94
CA LYS A 115 -3.16 12.39 -12.03
C LYS A 115 -3.64 11.74 -13.31
N ASN A 116 -4.60 12.36 -13.99
CA ASN A 116 -5.04 11.92 -15.30
C ASN A 116 -3.96 12.19 -16.35
N LEU A 117 -3.53 11.14 -17.02
CA LEU A 117 -2.47 11.18 -18.04
C LEU A 117 -3.01 11.35 -19.45
N LEU A 118 -4.35 11.28 -19.64
CA LEU A 118 -4.95 11.46 -20.95
C LEU A 118 -4.87 12.93 -21.41
N LYS A 119 -4.67 13.14 -22.69
CA LYS A 119 -4.73 14.48 -23.29
C LYS A 119 -6.16 15.06 -23.21
N LYS A 120 -7.19 14.21 -23.46
CA LYS A 120 -8.59 14.56 -23.29
C LYS A 120 -9.05 14.23 -21.87
N LYS A 121 -8.79 15.14 -20.92
CA LYS A 121 -9.01 14.91 -19.50
C LYS A 121 -10.49 14.73 -19.12
N HIS A 122 -11.39 15.44 -19.82
CA HIS A 122 -12.84 15.45 -19.54
C HIS A 122 -13.61 14.31 -20.25
N GLY A 123 -12.88 13.31 -20.72
CA GLY A 123 -13.50 12.11 -21.32
C GLY A 123 -14.09 11.16 -20.26
N PRO A 124 -14.93 10.20 -20.72
CA PRO A 124 -15.56 9.24 -19.82
C PRO A 124 -14.56 8.22 -19.24
N ASN A 125 -13.45 8.01 -19.90
CA ASN A 125 -12.40 7.08 -19.49
C ASN A 125 -11.22 7.83 -18.94
N ARG A 126 -10.48 7.21 -18.02
CA ARG A 126 -9.30 7.79 -17.34
C ARG A 126 -8.12 6.85 -17.46
N LEU A 127 -6.97 7.37 -17.79
CA LEU A 127 -5.67 6.73 -17.58
C LEU A 127 -4.95 7.56 -16.54
N TYR A 128 -4.59 6.98 -15.43
CA TYR A 128 -4.00 7.74 -14.32
C TYR A 128 -2.71 7.12 -13.80
N GLY A 129 -1.85 7.97 -13.31
CA GLY A 129 -0.67 7.59 -12.55
C GLY A 129 -0.69 8.31 -11.22
N GLY A 130 -0.27 7.64 -10.16
CA GLY A 130 -0.33 8.21 -8.83
C GLY A 130 0.70 7.68 -7.87
N LEU A 131 0.80 8.35 -6.73
CA LEU A 131 1.65 7.96 -5.61
C LEU A 131 0.80 7.88 -4.35
N ARG A 132 1.08 6.88 -3.51
CA ARG A 132 0.39 6.64 -2.25
C ARG A 132 1.39 6.35 -1.14
N TYR A 133 1.12 6.91 0.01
CA TYR A 133 1.73 6.53 1.27
C TYR A 133 0.80 5.58 2.01
N CYS A 134 1.34 4.50 2.52
CA CYS A 134 0.57 3.40 3.06
C CYS A 134 1.14 2.96 4.39
N PHE A 135 0.28 2.55 5.31
CA PHE A 135 0.70 2.04 6.60
C PHE A 135 -0.28 1.03 7.18
N THR A 136 0.24 0.13 7.99
CA THR A 136 -0.53 -0.81 8.81
C THR A 136 0.16 -1.05 10.14
N SER A 137 -0.65 -1.28 11.17
CA SER A 137 -0.21 -1.83 12.45
C SER A 137 -0.97 -3.12 12.67
N TYR A 138 -0.28 -4.20 12.91
CA TYR A 138 -0.86 -5.53 12.93
C TYR A 138 -0.19 -6.43 13.97
N ASN A 139 -0.91 -7.45 14.42
CA ASN A 139 -0.40 -8.46 15.31
C ASN A 139 -0.26 -9.79 14.58
N VAL A 140 0.75 -10.54 14.98
CA VAL A 140 1.07 -11.82 14.36
C VAL A 140 1.08 -12.91 15.42
N ASP A 141 0.42 -14.01 15.08
CA ASP A 141 0.53 -15.27 15.79
C ASP A 141 1.37 -16.24 14.94
N LEU A 142 2.43 -16.77 15.53
CA LEU A 142 3.29 -17.77 14.93
C LEU A 142 3.36 -18.96 15.86
N ALA A 143 3.02 -20.13 15.37
CA ALA A 143 3.11 -21.36 16.15
C ALA A 143 3.76 -22.46 15.32
N ARG A 144 4.55 -23.32 15.97
CA ARG A 144 5.12 -24.52 15.39
C ARG A 144 4.48 -25.74 16.04
N GLU A 145 4.13 -26.72 15.24
CA GLU A 145 3.67 -28.00 15.77
C GLU A 145 4.71 -28.62 16.70
N PRO A 146 4.27 -29.25 17.80
CA PRO A 146 5.16 -29.99 18.67
C PRO A 146 5.97 -31.02 17.88
N SER A 147 7.26 -30.99 18.03
CA SER A 147 8.18 -31.94 17.41
C SER A 147 8.90 -32.71 18.52
N THR A 148 8.84 -34.04 18.47
CA THR A 148 9.54 -34.88 19.40
C THR A 148 10.95 -35.17 18.88
N ASP A 149 11.98 -34.89 19.66
CA ASP A 149 13.37 -35.24 19.34
C ASP A 149 13.48 -36.77 19.27
N PRO A 150 13.96 -37.34 18.12
CA PRO A 150 14.04 -38.78 17.96
C PRO A 150 15.07 -39.48 18.87
N VAL A 151 16.02 -38.74 19.43
CA VAL A 151 17.07 -39.26 20.31
C VAL A 151 16.71 -39.10 21.79
N TRP A 152 16.30 -37.89 22.16
CA TRP A 152 16.04 -37.53 23.55
C TRP A 152 14.57 -37.60 23.95
N GLN A 153 13.67 -37.81 22.99
CA GLN A 153 12.22 -37.90 23.19
C GLN A 153 11.59 -36.68 23.85
N TRP A 154 12.24 -35.52 23.76
CA TRP A 154 11.71 -34.29 24.29
C TRP A 154 10.77 -33.64 23.26
N GLU A 155 9.62 -33.23 23.74
CA GLU A 155 8.70 -32.43 22.96
C GLU A 155 9.15 -30.96 22.97
N THR A 156 9.38 -30.42 21.78
CA THR A 156 9.71 -29.01 21.59
C THR A 156 8.54 -28.33 20.88
N SER A 157 7.86 -27.43 21.56
CA SER A 157 6.85 -26.57 20.96
C SER A 157 7.36 -25.12 20.95
N PHE A 158 7.12 -24.42 19.86
CA PHE A 158 7.40 -22.99 19.74
C PHE A 158 6.11 -22.29 19.37
N GLY A 159 5.79 -21.23 20.10
CA GLY A 159 4.66 -20.38 19.80
C GLY A 159 4.84 -19.00 20.37
N VAL A 160 4.64 -18.00 19.52
CA VAL A 160 4.61 -16.60 19.89
C VAL A 160 3.27 -16.05 19.45
N LYS A 161 2.56 -15.39 20.35
CA LYS A 161 1.23 -14.81 20.08
C LYS A 161 1.25 -13.31 20.28
N ASP A 162 0.45 -12.64 19.49
CA ASP A 162 0.16 -11.21 19.63
C ASP A 162 1.39 -10.31 19.50
N VAL A 163 2.32 -10.68 18.61
CA VAL A 163 3.52 -9.88 18.36
C VAL A 163 3.15 -8.65 17.55
N ALA A 164 3.30 -7.48 18.17
CA ALA A 164 2.98 -6.21 17.54
C ALA A 164 4.02 -5.80 16.48
N CYS A 165 3.54 -5.61 15.28
CA CYS A 165 4.32 -5.21 14.11
C CYS A 165 3.75 -3.95 13.48
N ASN A 166 4.59 -3.18 12.80
CA ASN A 166 4.13 -2.09 11.96
C ASN A 166 4.90 -2.06 10.62
N TYR A 167 4.24 -1.53 9.61
CA TYR A 167 4.78 -1.52 8.27
C TYR A 167 4.35 -0.26 7.52
N HIS A 168 5.33 0.40 6.89
CA HIS A 168 5.13 1.61 6.12
C HIS A 168 5.75 1.43 4.74
N TRP A 169 5.00 1.80 3.70
CA TRP A 169 5.48 1.67 2.31
C TRP A 169 4.95 2.77 1.41
N LEU A 170 5.60 2.96 0.28
CA LEU A 170 5.13 3.79 -0.83
C LEU A 170 4.61 2.90 -1.94
N GLU A 171 3.57 3.36 -2.63
CA GLU A 171 3.07 2.74 -3.85
C GLU A 171 3.12 3.74 -5.00
N ALA A 172 3.69 3.32 -6.13
CA ALA A 172 3.48 3.93 -7.42
C ALA A 172 2.38 3.15 -8.13
N VAL A 173 1.39 3.87 -8.63
CA VAL A 173 0.18 3.26 -9.23
C VAL A 173 0.03 3.75 -10.66
N LEU A 174 -0.29 2.82 -11.55
CA LEU A 174 -0.75 3.11 -12.91
C LEU A 174 -2.06 2.35 -13.11
N GLY A 175 -3.10 3.07 -13.56
CA GLY A 175 -4.41 2.46 -13.71
C GLY A 175 -5.24 3.08 -14.82
N VAL A 176 -6.27 2.34 -15.20
CA VAL A 176 -7.26 2.72 -16.21
C VAL A 176 -8.64 2.55 -15.60
N ASP A 177 -9.49 3.56 -15.75
CA ASP A 177 -10.91 3.48 -15.42
C ASP A 177 -11.72 3.63 -16.73
N ALA A 178 -12.56 2.66 -17.00
CA ALA A 178 -13.45 2.66 -18.15
C ALA A 178 -14.91 2.81 -17.70
N LYS A 179 -15.61 3.78 -18.26
CA LYS A 179 -17.05 3.96 -18.03
C LYS A 179 -17.82 2.85 -18.71
N ILE A 180 -18.69 2.18 -17.97
CA ILE A 180 -19.53 1.09 -18.48
C ILE A 180 -20.96 1.60 -18.71
N PHE A 181 -21.60 2.11 -17.67
CA PHE A 181 -22.97 2.57 -17.77
C PHE A 181 -23.29 3.59 -16.66
N GLY A 182 -23.90 4.72 -17.03
CA GLY A 182 -24.28 5.75 -16.04
C GLY A 182 -23.11 6.18 -15.16
N PRO A 183 -23.21 6.04 -13.83
CA PRO A 183 -22.13 6.34 -12.88
C PRO A 183 -21.13 5.20 -12.70
N LEU A 184 -21.37 4.03 -13.30
CA LEU A 184 -20.57 2.82 -13.09
C LEU A 184 -19.35 2.78 -14.00
N HIS A 185 -18.18 2.60 -13.39
CA HIS A 185 -16.91 2.38 -14.06
C HIS A 185 -16.27 1.07 -13.57
N LEU A 186 -15.47 0.45 -14.43
CA LEU A 186 -14.55 -0.63 -14.07
C LEU A 186 -13.13 -0.12 -14.22
N GLY A 187 -12.31 -0.42 -13.22
CA GLY A 187 -10.94 0.04 -13.17
C GLY A 187 -9.94 -1.10 -12.97
N TRP A 188 -8.80 -0.99 -13.65
CA TRP A 188 -7.63 -1.84 -13.44
C TRP A 188 -6.48 -0.99 -12.96
N SER A 189 -5.73 -1.47 -12.00
CA SER A 189 -4.48 -0.81 -11.65
C SER A 189 -3.36 -1.81 -11.39
N VAL A 190 -2.15 -1.39 -11.74
CA VAL A 190 -0.91 -2.05 -11.35
C VAL A 190 -0.23 -1.17 -10.33
N ARG A 191 0.26 -1.78 -9.26
CA ARG A 191 0.84 -1.09 -8.10
C ARG A 191 2.24 -1.62 -7.85
N TYR A 192 3.24 -0.75 -7.89
CA TYR A 192 4.57 -1.04 -7.43
C TYR A 192 4.73 -0.53 -6.00
N LYS A 193 4.95 -1.44 -5.08
CA LYS A 193 5.07 -1.17 -3.65
C LYS A 193 6.53 -1.23 -3.23
N ARG A 194 6.99 -0.26 -2.44
CA ARG A 194 8.34 -0.22 -1.86
C ARG A 194 8.27 0.07 -0.38
N ARG A 195 8.82 -0.83 0.42
CA ARG A 195 8.95 -0.67 1.87
C ARG A 195 9.84 0.52 2.21
N ILE A 196 9.44 1.32 3.20
CA ILE A 196 10.21 2.45 3.73
C ILE A 196 10.70 2.13 5.13
N ALA A 197 9.79 1.68 6.00
CA ALA A 197 10.07 1.39 7.38
C ALA A 197 9.22 0.21 7.86
N HIS A 198 9.75 -0.57 8.79
CA HIS A 198 9.04 -1.68 9.41
C HIS A 198 9.58 -1.95 10.80
N LYS A 199 8.74 -2.56 11.62
CA LYS A 199 9.10 -3.12 12.91
C LYS A 199 8.41 -4.48 13.01
N ASP A 200 9.20 -5.54 13.01
CA ASP A 200 8.71 -6.93 12.97
C ASP A 200 8.62 -7.57 14.37
N GLY A 201 8.71 -6.77 15.44
CA GLY A 201 8.69 -7.26 16.81
C GLY A 201 9.88 -8.20 17.09
N GLU A 202 9.61 -9.27 17.85
CA GLU A 202 10.62 -10.26 18.24
C GLU A 202 10.81 -11.38 17.20
N ILE A 203 9.94 -11.45 16.17
CA ILE A 203 9.93 -12.55 15.19
C ILE A 203 10.97 -12.36 14.09
N GLY A 204 11.43 -11.12 13.86
CA GLY A 204 12.41 -10.75 12.84
C GLY A 204 11.79 -10.53 11.46
N LYS A 205 11.12 -11.50 10.84
CA LYS A 205 10.42 -11.32 9.55
C LYS A 205 9.05 -11.99 9.58
N THR A 206 8.04 -11.21 9.28
CA THR A 206 6.66 -11.70 9.12
C THR A 206 6.46 -12.23 7.72
N TRP A 207 5.64 -13.27 7.53
CA TRP A 207 5.38 -13.85 6.21
C TRP A 207 4.47 -12.95 5.35
N TYR A 208 3.42 -12.39 5.95
CA TYR A 208 2.44 -11.57 5.25
C TYR A 208 2.19 -10.26 6.02
N VAL A 209 2.04 -9.17 5.27
CA VAL A 209 1.71 -7.84 5.81
C VAL A 209 0.38 -7.39 5.21
N PRO A 210 -0.64 -7.08 6.04
CA PRO A 210 -1.92 -6.58 5.56
C PRO A 210 -1.76 -5.36 4.65
N GLY A 211 -2.36 -5.41 3.43
CA GLY A 211 -2.26 -4.36 2.43
C GLY A 211 -0.99 -4.37 1.58
N PHE A 212 0.15 -4.81 2.12
CA PHE A 212 1.39 -4.94 1.34
C PHE A 212 1.45 -6.27 0.58
N GLY A 213 1.11 -7.37 1.23
CA GLY A 213 1.19 -8.73 0.71
C GLY A 213 2.31 -9.54 1.37
N ILE A 214 2.87 -10.52 0.67
CA ILE A 214 4.00 -11.30 1.19
C ILE A 214 5.20 -10.38 1.42
N THR A 215 5.83 -10.49 2.58
CA THR A 215 6.92 -9.63 3.03
C THR A 215 8.08 -9.56 2.03
N GLY A 216 8.63 -8.37 1.88
CA GLY A 216 9.78 -8.08 1.00
C GLY A 216 10.09 -6.61 0.98
N ASP A 217 11.15 -6.22 0.27
CA ASP A 217 11.52 -4.81 0.09
C ASP A 217 10.65 -4.13 -0.97
N THR A 218 10.28 -4.88 -1.99
CA THR A 218 9.46 -4.43 -3.11
C THR A 218 8.45 -5.49 -3.50
N ARG A 219 7.29 -5.04 -4.02
CA ARG A 219 6.26 -5.95 -4.52
C ARG A 219 5.46 -5.31 -5.64
N LEU A 220 5.09 -6.13 -6.61
CA LEU A 220 4.06 -5.79 -7.59
C LEU A 220 2.71 -6.32 -7.13
N GLY A 221 1.67 -5.53 -7.33
CA GLY A 221 0.29 -5.90 -7.08
C GLY A 221 -0.60 -5.41 -8.19
N GLY A 222 -1.80 -5.97 -8.28
CA GLY A 222 -2.84 -5.53 -9.20
C GLY A 222 -4.17 -5.45 -8.49
N THR A 223 -5.05 -4.57 -8.93
CA THR A 223 -6.44 -4.48 -8.46
C THR A 223 -7.39 -4.44 -9.64
N PHE A 224 -8.59 -4.89 -9.41
CA PHE A 224 -9.71 -4.72 -10.31
C PHE A 224 -10.89 -4.14 -9.51
N ASN A 225 -11.24 -2.90 -9.83
CA ASN A 225 -12.16 -2.12 -9.02
C ASN A 225 -13.49 -1.92 -9.74
N VAL A 226 -14.57 -2.04 -8.99
CA VAL A 226 -15.86 -1.46 -9.35
C VAL A 226 -15.90 -0.06 -8.75
N ILE A 227 -16.20 0.94 -9.56
CA ILE A 227 -16.15 2.36 -9.21
C ILE A 227 -17.51 2.98 -9.52
N VAL A 228 -18.02 3.77 -8.58
CA VAL A 228 -19.25 4.53 -8.75
C VAL A 228 -18.91 6.01 -8.60
N ASP A 229 -19.07 6.76 -9.69
CA ASP A 229 -18.92 8.24 -9.70
C ASP A 229 -20.24 8.88 -9.20
N ILE A 230 -20.11 9.86 -8.29
CA ILE A 230 -21.25 10.58 -7.65
C ILE A 230 -21.05 12.08 -7.78
#